data_1e8925dfa6adb084b6e1dd4f1eb7b8ef
#
_entry.id   1e8925dfa6adb084b6e1dd4f1eb7b8ef
#
_cell.length_a   1.000
_cell.length_b   1.000
_cell.length_c   1.000
_cell.angle_alpha   90.00
_cell.angle_beta   90.00
_cell.angle_gamma   90.00
#
_symmetry.space_group_name_H-M   'P 1'
#
loop_
_entity.id
_entity.type
_entity.pdbx_description
1 polymer ?
#
loop_
_entity_poly.entity_id
_entity_poly.type
_entity_poly.pdbx_seq_one_letter_code
_entity_poly.pdbx_strand_id
1 'polypeptide(L)'
;RVSSAYGYSQAKTPTWDDYKRETNNSWADRTDFHDAMDFMGWFINKTNKINGISKWDAELQYLNYHEGWSGYKRGNHNKKAWLIDVAKIVNARALRYATQLKTCEEELSKGWFWKLFS
;
A
#
# COMPACT_ATOMS: atom_id res chain seq x y z
N ARG A 1 14.83 -7.34 -18.88
CA ARG A 1 13.41 -7.60 -19.05
C ARG A 1 12.58 -6.50 -18.40
N VAL A 2 11.60 -6.01 -19.13
CA VAL A 2 10.72 -4.94 -18.64
C VAL A 2 9.67 -5.56 -17.69
N SER A 3 9.52 -4.97 -16.50
CA SER A 3 8.49 -5.37 -15.56
C SER A 3 7.09 -5.00 -16.07
N SER A 4 6.06 -5.77 -15.69
CA SER A 4 4.67 -5.45 -15.97
C SER A 4 4.09 -4.41 -15.00
N ALA A 5 4.88 -3.94 -14.02
CA ALA A 5 4.45 -2.91 -13.07
C ALA A 5 4.10 -1.60 -13.78
N TYR A 6 2.95 -1.02 -13.45
CA TYR A 6 2.41 0.11 -14.18
C TYR A 6 1.47 0.95 -13.30
N GLY A 7 1.41 2.24 -13.59
CA GLY A 7 0.48 3.17 -12.95
C GLY A 7 0.89 3.64 -11.56
N TYR A 8 -0.04 4.25 -10.84
CA TYR A 8 0.21 4.85 -9.53
C TYR A 8 0.75 3.87 -8.48
N SER A 9 0.18 2.67 -8.43
CA SER A 9 0.59 1.65 -7.43
C SER A 9 1.78 0.81 -7.89
N GLN A 10 2.19 0.92 -9.16
CA GLN A 10 3.18 0.04 -9.77
C GLN A 10 2.80 -1.44 -9.67
N ALA A 11 1.52 -1.74 -9.71
CA ALA A 11 1.01 -3.10 -9.67
C ALA A 11 1.41 -3.87 -10.92
N LYS A 12 1.88 -5.09 -10.73
CA LYS A 12 2.16 -6.03 -11.82
C LYS A 12 0.84 -6.56 -12.38
N THR A 13 0.85 -6.88 -13.67
CA THR A 13 -0.36 -7.34 -14.36
C THR A 13 -1.07 -8.51 -13.67
N PRO A 14 -0.38 -9.59 -13.24
CA PRO A 14 -1.08 -10.70 -12.58
C PRO A 14 -1.81 -10.28 -11.29
N THR A 15 -1.17 -9.45 -10.48
CA THR A 15 -1.77 -8.99 -9.22
C THR A 15 -2.96 -8.07 -9.47
N TRP A 16 -2.85 -7.20 -10.48
CA TRP A 16 -3.95 -6.33 -10.87
C TRP A 16 -5.15 -7.13 -11.42
N ASP A 17 -4.87 -8.17 -12.20
CA ASP A 17 -5.92 -9.05 -12.72
C ASP A 17 -6.63 -9.79 -11.60
N ASP A 18 -5.92 -10.25 -10.58
CA ASP A 18 -6.50 -10.87 -9.39
C ASP A 18 -7.44 -9.90 -8.68
N TYR A 19 -7.00 -8.65 -8.51
CA TYR A 19 -7.81 -7.60 -7.90
C TYR A 19 -9.11 -7.38 -8.68
N LYS A 20 -9.01 -7.19 -9.98
CA LYS A 20 -10.20 -6.98 -10.82
C LYS A 20 -11.18 -8.14 -10.73
N ARG A 21 -10.68 -9.37 -10.74
CA ARG A 21 -11.51 -10.56 -10.67
C ARG A 21 -12.17 -10.71 -9.30
N GLU A 22 -11.42 -10.55 -8.22
CA GLU A 22 -11.94 -10.75 -6.87
C GLU A 22 -12.91 -9.67 -6.42
N THR A 23 -12.73 -8.44 -6.90
CA THR A 23 -13.61 -7.31 -6.56
C THR A 23 -14.71 -7.08 -7.60
N ASN A 24 -14.73 -7.90 -8.66
CA ASN A 24 -15.65 -7.75 -9.78
C ASN A 24 -15.58 -6.34 -10.40
N ASN A 25 -14.38 -5.80 -10.49
CA ASN A 25 -14.13 -4.46 -11.03
C ASN A 25 -13.30 -4.55 -12.31
N SER A 26 -13.91 -5.07 -13.38
CA SER A 26 -13.22 -5.34 -14.64
C SER A 26 -12.78 -4.06 -15.39
N TRP A 27 -13.35 -2.91 -15.04
CA TRP A 27 -13.04 -1.62 -15.67
C TRP A 27 -11.96 -0.83 -14.92
N ALA A 28 -11.42 -1.35 -13.80
CA ALA A 28 -10.40 -0.67 -13.04
C ALA A 28 -9.14 -0.43 -13.90
N ASP A 29 -8.59 0.77 -13.79
CA ASP A 29 -7.45 1.24 -14.56
C ASP A 29 -6.30 1.61 -13.61
N ARG A 30 -5.12 1.04 -13.85
CA ARG A 30 -3.92 1.31 -13.04
C ARG A 30 -3.46 2.77 -13.10
N THR A 31 -3.90 3.51 -14.12
CA THR A 31 -3.60 4.95 -14.24
C THR A 31 -4.62 5.84 -13.56
N ASP A 32 -5.72 5.27 -13.09
CA ASP A 32 -6.71 6.00 -12.30
C ASP A 32 -6.32 5.97 -10.83
N PHE A 33 -6.20 7.14 -10.21
CA PHE A 33 -5.73 7.24 -8.82
C PHE A 33 -6.69 6.56 -7.84
N HIS A 34 -7.99 6.74 -8.01
CA HIS A 34 -8.99 6.13 -7.15
C HIS A 34 -8.92 4.61 -7.22
N ASP A 35 -8.82 4.05 -8.43
CA ASP A 35 -8.70 2.61 -8.62
C ASP A 35 -7.40 2.08 -8.01
N ALA A 36 -6.30 2.82 -8.13
CA ALA A 36 -5.03 2.44 -7.53
C ALA A 36 -5.11 2.41 -5.99
N MET A 37 -5.80 3.37 -5.39
CA MET A 37 -5.98 3.41 -3.93
C MET A 37 -6.87 2.26 -3.45
N ASP A 38 -7.95 1.98 -4.16
CA ASP A 38 -8.81 0.84 -3.85
C ASP A 38 -8.05 -0.48 -3.93
N PHE A 39 -7.23 -0.63 -4.96
CA PHE A 39 -6.34 -1.78 -5.13
C PHE A 39 -5.38 -1.92 -3.94
N MET A 40 -4.76 -0.84 -3.50
CA MET A 40 -3.85 -0.88 -2.36
C MET A 40 -4.55 -1.34 -1.09
N GLY A 41 -5.76 -0.86 -0.84
CA GLY A 41 -6.58 -1.31 0.29
C GLY A 41 -6.88 -2.81 0.21
N TRP A 42 -7.26 -3.28 -0.97
CA TRP A 42 -7.48 -4.71 -1.22
C TRP A 42 -6.21 -5.53 -0.96
N PHE A 43 -5.07 -5.08 -1.46
CA PHE A 43 -3.80 -5.79 -1.31
C PHE A 43 -3.38 -5.88 0.17
N ILE A 44 -3.47 -4.78 0.90
CA ILE A 44 -3.11 -4.72 2.33
C ILE A 44 -3.99 -5.67 3.15
N ASN A 45 -5.29 -5.67 2.89
CA ASN A 45 -6.24 -6.56 3.55
C ASN A 45 -5.95 -8.03 3.23
N LYS A 46 -5.66 -8.32 1.97
CA LYS A 46 -5.36 -9.68 1.52
C LYS A 46 -4.03 -10.19 2.10
N THR A 47 -3.03 -9.34 2.18
CA THR A 47 -1.74 -9.66 2.83
C THR A 47 -1.94 -10.03 4.29
N ASN A 48 -2.81 -9.31 4.99
CA ASN A 48 -3.19 -9.65 6.36
C ASN A 48 -3.83 -11.04 6.44
N LYS A 49 -4.73 -11.35 5.54
CA LYS A 49 -5.43 -12.64 5.53
C LYS A 49 -4.50 -13.81 5.16
N ILE A 50 -3.63 -13.63 4.19
CA ILE A 50 -2.79 -14.71 3.65
C ILE A 50 -1.58 -14.97 4.55
N ASN A 51 -0.87 -13.92 4.95
CA ASN A 51 0.40 -14.04 5.68
C ASN A 51 0.37 -13.50 7.10
N GLY A 52 -0.80 -13.10 7.59
CA GLY A 52 -0.94 -12.62 8.98
C GLY A 52 -0.25 -11.29 9.26
N ILE A 53 0.06 -10.51 8.23
CA ILE A 53 0.77 -9.25 8.38
C ILE A 53 -0.19 -8.15 8.82
N SER A 54 0.20 -7.39 9.83
CA SER A 54 -0.59 -6.24 10.27
C SER A 54 -0.80 -5.25 9.12
N LYS A 55 -2.01 -4.73 9.00
CA LYS A 55 -2.35 -3.71 8.00
C LYS A 55 -1.56 -2.41 8.22
N TRP A 56 -1.02 -2.22 9.41
CA TRP A 56 -0.27 -1.03 9.78
C TRP A 56 1.24 -1.19 9.69
N ASP A 57 1.71 -2.41 9.37
CA ASP A 57 3.14 -2.70 9.20
C ASP A 57 3.55 -2.46 7.75
N ALA A 58 3.91 -1.23 7.44
CA ALA A 58 4.26 -0.83 6.08
C ALA A 58 5.52 -1.55 5.57
N GLU A 59 6.48 -1.87 6.46
CA GLU A 59 7.69 -2.60 6.08
C GLU A 59 7.37 -3.99 5.55
N LEU A 60 6.62 -4.77 6.32
CA LEU A 60 6.26 -6.13 5.91
C LEU A 60 5.23 -6.14 4.79
N GLN A 61 4.33 -5.18 4.74
CA GLN A 61 3.41 -5.01 3.61
C GLN A 61 4.19 -4.79 2.32
N TYR A 62 5.20 -3.93 2.35
CA TYR A 62 6.02 -3.65 1.17
C TYR A 62 6.81 -4.90 0.71
N LEU A 63 7.36 -5.67 1.64
CA LEU A 63 8.06 -6.92 1.31
C LEU A 63 7.13 -7.91 0.61
N ASN A 64 5.89 -8.04 1.10
CA ASN A 64 4.87 -8.87 0.45
C ASN A 64 4.52 -8.34 -0.94
N TYR A 65 4.46 -7.03 -1.10
CA TYR A 65 4.16 -6.40 -2.38
C TYR A 65 5.25 -6.68 -3.41
N HIS A 66 6.50 -6.55 -3.02
CA HIS A 66 7.64 -6.75 -3.92
C HIS A 66 7.86 -8.23 -4.27
N GLU A 67 7.83 -9.11 -3.28
CA GLU A 67 8.14 -10.53 -3.47
C GLU A 67 6.93 -11.37 -3.89
N GLY A 68 5.72 -10.85 -3.72
CA GLY A 68 4.50 -11.63 -3.79
C GLY A 68 4.28 -12.41 -2.50
N TRP A 69 3.06 -12.83 -2.25
CA TRP A 69 2.71 -13.53 -1.00
C TRP A 69 3.48 -14.83 -0.82
N SER A 70 3.60 -15.63 -1.89
CA SER A 70 4.33 -16.89 -1.84
C SER A 70 5.84 -16.68 -1.68
N GLY A 71 6.40 -15.69 -2.41
CA GLY A 71 7.83 -15.37 -2.30
C GLY A 71 8.20 -14.89 -0.91
N TYR A 72 7.37 -14.05 -0.31
CA TYR A 72 7.55 -13.61 1.07
C TYR A 72 7.52 -14.80 2.04
N LYS A 73 6.53 -15.68 1.88
CA LYS A 73 6.37 -16.85 2.75
C LYS A 73 7.57 -17.80 2.67
N ARG A 74 8.17 -17.92 1.49
CA ARG A 74 9.40 -18.72 1.30
C ARG A 74 10.66 -18.02 1.85
N GLY A 75 10.54 -16.78 2.29
CA GLY A 75 11.67 -16.01 2.81
C GLY A 75 12.64 -15.49 1.75
N ASN A 76 12.18 -15.32 0.50
CA ASN A 76 13.03 -14.84 -0.59
C ASN A 76 13.65 -13.46 -0.31
N HIS A 77 12.93 -12.60 0.44
CA HIS A 77 13.42 -11.27 0.83
C HIS A 77 14.65 -11.33 1.72
N ASN A 78 14.86 -12.42 2.47
CA ASN A 78 16.00 -12.55 3.37
C ASN A 78 17.35 -12.55 2.65
N LYS A 79 17.35 -12.86 1.35
CA LYS A 79 18.54 -12.85 0.50
C LYS A 79 18.81 -11.50 -0.14
N LYS A 80 17.95 -10.53 0.08
CA LYS A 80 17.98 -9.22 -0.58
C LYS A 80 18.10 -8.11 0.47
N ALA A 81 19.29 -7.91 1.01
CA ALA A 81 19.55 -6.88 2.02
C ALA A 81 19.10 -5.49 1.53
N TRP A 82 19.32 -5.19 0.26
CA TRP A 82 18.88 -3.92 -0.34
C TRP A 82 17.36 -3.73 -0.27
N LEU A 83 16.61 -4.82 -0.43
CA LEU A 83 15.14 -4.77 -0.38
C LEU A 83 14.65 -4.52 1.05
N ILE A 84 15.29 -5.15 2.02
CA ILE A 84 14.96 -4.93 3.43
C ILE A 84 15.24 -3.47 3.81
N ASP A 85 16.34 -2.90 3.33
CA ASP A 85 16.67 -1.50 3.57
C ASP A 85 15.63 -0.56 2.94
N VAL A 86 15.20 -0.85 1.71
CA VAL A 86 14.14 -0.08 1.05
C VAL A 86 12.82 -0.19 1.82
N ALA A 87 12.48 -1.39 2.31
CA ALA A 87 11.27 -1.59 3.09
C ALA A 87 11.26 -0.76 4.37
N LYS A 88 12.40 -0.63 5.04
CA LYS A 88 12.54 0.23 6.23
C LYS A 88 12.34 1.71 5.88
N ILE A 89 12.85 2.15 4.73
CA ILE A 89 12.64 3.52 4.25
C ILE A 89 11.15 3.77 3.97
N VAL A 90 10.48 2.82 3.33
CA VAL A 90 9.04 2.89 3.06
C VAL A 90 8.26 3.02 4.36
N ASN A 91 8.61 2.21 5.36
CA ASN A 91 7.96 2.26 6.67
C ASN A 91 8.16 3.62 7.36
N ALA A 92 9.38 4.14 7.33
CA ALA A 92 9.68 5.46 7.93
C ALA A 92 8.88 6.58 7.24
N ARG A 93 8.75 6.54 5.91
CA ARG A 93 7.96 7.50 5.15
C ARG A 93 6.47 7.36 5.45
N ALA A 94 5.97 6.14 5.54
CA ALA A 94 4.57 5.89 5.87
C ALA A 94 4.21 6.46 7.25
N LEU A 95 5.06 6.25 8.24
CA LEU A 95 4.89 6.81 9.59
C LEU A 95 4.90 8.34 9.57
N ARG A 96 5.81 8.94 8.80
CA ARG A 96 5.89 10.38 8.65
C ARG A 96 4.62 10.96 8.02
N TYR A 97 4.15 10.34 6.94
CA TYR A 97 2.91 10.79 6.26
C TYR A 97 1.69 10.63 7.17
N ALA A 98 1.61 9.54 7.92
CA ALA A 98 0.52 9.32 8.87
C ALA A 98 0.53 10.41 9.95
N THR A 99 1.69 10.78 10.47
CA THR A 99 1.84 11.85 11.46
C THR A 99 1.44 13.21 10.87
N GLN A 100 1.89 13.51 9.65
CA GLN A 100 1.55 14.76 8.97
C GLN A 100 0.05 14.84 8.71
N LEU A 101 -0.56 13.77 8.26
CA LEU A 101 -2.00 13.72 7.99
C LEU A 101 -2.80 13.95 9.27
N LYS A 102 -2.41 13.31 10.37
CA LYS A 102 -3.05 13.49 11.66
C LYS A 102 -2.96 14.95 12.14
N THR A 103 -1.78 15.57 12.02
CA THR A 103 -1.58 16.98 12.37
C THR A 103 -2.47 17.88 11.52
N CYS A 104 -2.54 17.61 10.22
CA CYS A 104 -3.38 18.35 9.28
C CYS A 104 -4.86 18.24 9.64
N GLU A 105 -5.33 17.04 9.98
CA GLU A 105 -6.71 16.83 10.45
C GLU A 105 -7.01 17.62 11.72
N GLU A 106 -6.11 17.61 12.68
CA GLU A 106 -6.25 18.35 13.92
C GLU A 106 -6.33 19.87 13.67
N GLU A 107 -5.47 20.40 12.80
CA GLU A 107 -5.47 21.81 12.42
C GLU A 107 -6.77 22.21 11.70
N LEU A 108 -7.21 21.38 10.76
CA LEU A 108 -8.46 21.61 10.04
C LEU A 108 -9.66 21.57 10.98
N SER A 109 -9.71 20.64 11.90
CA SER A 109 -10.77 20.53 12.90
C SER A 109 -10.80 21.76 13.80
N LYS A 110 -9.65 22.25 14.25
CA LYS A 110 -9.54 23.48 15.05
C LYS A 110 -9.99 24.70 14.26
N GLY A 111 -9.55 24.83 13.02
CA GLY A 111 -9.93 25.94 12.14
C GLY A 111 -11.43 25.97 11.88
N TRP A 112 -12.04 24.80 11.68
CA TRP A 112 -13.47 24.67 11.47
C TRP A 112 -14.24 25.05 12.74
N PHE A 113 -13.78 24.60 13.88
CA PHE A 113 -14.37 24.88 15.18
C PHE A 113 -14.39 26.38 15.46
N TRP A 114 -13.28 27.07 15.19
CA TRP A 114 -13.18 28.52 15.34
C TRP A 114 -14.15 29.28 14.43
N LYS A 115 -14.34 28.81 13.20
CA LYS A 115 -15.28 29.42 12.25
C LYS A 115 -16.72 29.31 12.71
N LEU A 116 -17.07 28.26 13.43
CA LEU A 116 -18.42 28.05 13.98
C LEU A 116 -18.75 29.03 15.10
N PHE A 117 -17.74 29.49 15.82
CA PHE A 117 -17.92 30.34 17.00
C PHE A 117 -17.48 31.79 16.78
N SER A 118 -16.99 32.10 15.62
CA SER A 118 -16.68 33.47 15.24
C SER A 118 -17.79 34.04 14.36
#